data_67cd2710365913b3d9ed0f3d3dec7bab
#
_entry.id   67cd2710365913b3d9ed0f3d3dec7bab
#
_cell.length_a   1.000
_cell.length_b   1.000
_cell.length_c   1.000
_cell.angle_alpha   90.00
_cell.angle_beta   90.00
_cell.angle_gamma   90.00
#
_symmetry.space_group_name_H-M   'P 1'
#
loop_
_entity.id
_entity.type
_entity.pdbx_description
1 polymer ?
#
loop_
_entity_poly.entity_id
_entity_poly.type
_entity_poly.pdbx_seq_one_letter_code
_entity_poly.pdbx_strand_id
1 'polypeptide(L)' 'MPHHLVGVAEIAEMLGVTRQRIDEITRTKPDFPEPEVELKSGRVWQRAAVEKWARAAGRL' A
#
# COMPACT_ATOMS: atom_id res chain seq x y z
N MET A 1 13.62 1.88 7.49
CA MET A 1 12.78 0.77 7.03
C MET A 1 13.42 0.13 5.80
N PRO A 2 13.41 -1.21 5.67
CA PRO A 2 13.96 -1.86 4.48
C PRO A 2 13.26 -1.40 3.20
N HIS A 3 14.00 -1.35 2.10
CA HIS A 3 13.48 -0.86 0.83
C HIS A 3 12.33 -1.69 0.25
N HIS A 4 12.24 -2.97 0.64
CA HIS A 4 11.20 -3.85 0.12
C HIS A 4 9.88 -3.76 0.90
N LEU A 5 9.84 -2.98 1.98
CA LEU A 5 8.63 -2.75 2.77
C LEU A 5 8.19 -1.30 2.63
N VAL A 6 6.89 -1.09 2.56
CA VAL A 6 6.32 0.26 2.44
C VAL A 6 5.15 0.41 3.40
N GLY A 7 5.06 1.56 4.03
CA GLY A 7 3.93 1.93 4.86
C GLY A 7 2.91 2.73 4.07
N VAL A 8 1.85 3.16 4.75
CA VAL A 8 0.77 3.93 4.10
C VAL A 8 1.31 5.19 3.44
N ALA A 9 2.21 5.90 4.11
CA ALA A 9 2.76 7.14 3.57
C ALA A 9 3.53 6.91 2.27
N GLU A 10 4.35 5.86 2.22
CA GLU A 10 5.13 5.53 1.04
C GLU A 10 4.24 5.07 -0.10
N ILE A 11 3.19 4.30 0.20
CA ILE A 11 2.24 3.87 -0.83
C ILE A 11 1.50 5.08 -1.40
N ALA A 12 1.07 5.99 -0.54
CA ALA A 12 0.38 7.21 -0.99
C ALA A 12 1.28 8.02 -1.94
N GLU A 13 2.54 8.14 -1.60
CA GLU A 13 3.51 8.83 -2.45
C GLU A 13 3.71 8.10 -3.77
N MET A 14 3.86 6.78 -3.75
CA MET A 14 4.01 5.97 -4.95
C MET A 14 2.84 6.13 -5.92
N LEU A 15 1.64 6.20 -5.39
CA LEU A 15 0.42 6.27 -6.22
C LEU A 15 -0.05 7.70 -6.46
N GLY A 16 0.60 8.69 -5.84
CA GLY A 16 0.22 10.08 -6.01
C GLY A 16 -1.13 10.42 -5.39
N VAL A 17 -1.47 9.80 -4.28
CA VAL A 17 -2.74 10.02 -3.58
C VAL A 17 -2.48 10.32 -2.11
N THR A 18 -3.54 10.64 -1.37
CA THR A 18 -3.42 10.93 0.06
C THR A 18 -3.40 9.65 0.88
N ARG A 19 -2.91 9.74 2.13
CA ARG A 19 -2.97 8.63 3.08
C ARG A 19 -4.41 8.19 3.31
N GLN A 20 -5.32 9.15 3.40
CA GLN A 20 -6.74 8.85 3.59
C GLN A 20 -7.27 8.00 2.44
N ARG A 21 -6.85 8.30 1.23
CA ARG A 21 -7.24 7.52 0.06
C ARG A 21 -6.71 6.09 0.14
N ILE A 22 -5.47 5.91 0.64
CA ILE A 22 -4.91 4.57 0.82
C ILE A 22 -5.73 3.79 1.87
N ASP A 23 -6.08 4.42 2.99
CA ASP A 23 -6.94 3.77 3.99
C ASP A 23 -8.27 3.32 3.39
N GLU A 24 -8.87 4.16 2.57
CA GLU A 24 -10.11 3.84 1.88
C GLU A 24 -9.93 2.65 0.93
N ILE A 25 -8.85 2.65 0.16
CA ILE A 25 -8.54 1.57 -0.79
C ILE A 25 -8.37 0.24 -0.03
N THR A 26 -7.65 0.24 1.09
CA THR A 26 -7.43 -0.98 1.86
C THR A 26 -8.73 -1.55 2.41
N ARG A 27 -9.73 -0.71 2.66
CA ARG A 27 -11.02 -1.16 3.18
C ARG A 27 -11.99 -1.57 2.09
N THR A 28 -11.92 -0.95 0.91
CA THR A 28 -12.94 -1.11 -0.12
C THR A 28 -12.52 -1.96 -1.31
N LYS A 29 -11.23 -2.19 -1.48
CA LYS A 29 -10.71 -2.98 -2.61
C LYS A 29 -10.22 -4.33 -2.11
N PRO A 30 -11.01 -5.41 -2.30
CA PRO A 30 -10.63 -6.72 -1.79
C PRO A 30 -9.39 -7.31 -2.45
N ASP A 31 -9.02 -6.82 -3.62
CA ASP A 31 -7.83 -7.27 -4.34
C ASP A 31 -6.55 -6.59 -3.89
N PHE A 32 -6.65 -5.56 -3.02
CA PHE A 32 -5.45 -4.92 -2.46
C PHE A 32 -4.70 -5.92 -1.59
N PRO A 33 -3.36 -5.99 -1.67
CA PRO A 33 -2.61 -6.98 -0.91
C PRO A 33 -2.76 -6.81 0.60
N GLU A 34 -2.64 -7.91 1.33
CA GLU A 34 -2.68 -7.86 2.79
C GLU A 34 -1.35 -7.34 3.33
N PRO A 35 -1.36 -6.65 4.48
CA PRO A 35 -0.11 -6.17 5.06
C PRO A 35 0.80 -7.32 5.47
N GLU A 36 2.10 -7.15 5.25
CA GLU A 36 3.10 -8.13 5.66
C GLU A 36 3.21 -8.17 7.18
N VAL A 37 3.13 -7.01 7.82
CA VAL A 37 3.23 -6.87 9.27
C VAL A 37 2.29 -5.78 9.75
N GLU A 38 1.62 -6.01 10.87
CA GLU A 38 0.86 -4.97 11.56
C GLU A 38 1.61 -4.57 12.81
N LEU A 39 1.94 -3.28 12.91
CA LEU A 39 2.65 -2.70 14.04
C LEU A 39 1.71 -1.72 14.75
N LYS A 40 2.04 -1.38 16.00
CA LYS A 40 1.30 -0.34 16.72
C LYS A 40 1.34 1.00 15.98
N SER A 41 2.46 1.26 15.31
CA SER A 41 2.65 2.50 14.54
C SER A 41 2.01 2.46 13.16
N GLY A 42 1.46 1.32 12.75
CA GLY A 42 0.81 1.19 11.46
C GLY A 42 1.12 -0.14 10.78
N ARG A 43 0.61 -0.29 9.57
CA ARG A 43 0.81 -1.50 8.78
C ARG A 43 1.87 -1.26 7.72
N VAL A 44 2.57 -2.33 7.35
CA VAL A 44 3.55 -2.28 6.26
C VAL A 44 3.28 -3.42 5.29
N TRP A 45 3.53 -3.16 4.02
CA TRP A 45 3.32 -4.10 2.92
C TRP A 45 4.63 -4.35 2.20
N GLN A 46 4.68 -5.47 1.47
CA GLN A 46 5.78 -5.67 0.54
C GLN A 46 5.59 -4.74 -0.65
N ARG A 47 6.64 -4.01 -0.99
CA ARG A 47 6.61 -3.06 -2.10
C ARG A 47 6.22 -3.75 -3.40
N ALA A 48 6.80 -4.92 -3.68
CA ALA A 48 6.51 -5.66 -4.90
C ALA A 48 5.03 -6.02 -5.02
N ALA A 49 4.38 -6.37 -3.90
CA ALA A 49 2.97 -6.71 -3.90
C ALA A 49 2.12 -5.48 -4.23
N VAL A 50 2.44 -4.33 -3.66
CA VAL A 50 1.73 -3.08 -3.93
C VAL A 50 1.93 -2.65 -5.38
N GLU A 51 3.15 -2.74 -5.89
CA GLU A 51 3.44 -2.39 -7.28
C GLU A 51 2.68 -3.27 -8.25
N LYS A 52 2.64 -4.58 -7.99
CA LYS A 52 1.90 -5.52 -8.82
C LYS A 52 0.41 -5.16 -8.85
N TRP A 53 -0.16 -4.89 -7.69
CA TRP A 53 -1.56 -4.49 -7.59
C TRP A 53 -1.81 -3.20 -8.35
N ALA A 54 -0.94 -2.21 -8.17
CA ALA A 54 -1.11 -0.90 -8.80
C ALA A 54 -1.03 -0.98 -10.32
N ARG A 55 -0.13 -1.81 -10.85
CA ARG A 55 -0.04 -2.01 -12.29
C ARG A 55 -1.29 -2.69 -12.83
N ALA A 56 -1.78 -3.71 -12.13
CA ALA A 56 -3.00 -4.41 -12.54
C ALA A 56 -4.21 -3.49 -12.49
N ALA A 57 -4.22 -2.52 -11.58
CA ALA A 57 -5.32 -1.56 -11.45
C ALA A 57 -5.15 -0.33 -12.37
N GLY A 58 -4.08 -0.27 -13.14
CA GLY A 58 -3.82 0.85 -14.04
C GLY A 58 -3.37 2.12 -13.31
N ARG A 59 -2.80 2.00 -12.12
CA ARG A 59 -2.37 3.14 -11.31
C ARG A 59 -0.87 3.44 -11.46
N LEU A 60 -0.13 2.53 -12.04
CA LEU A 60 1.29 2.69 -12.35
C LEU A 60 1.56 2.40 -13.81
#